data_238ad3ab07339e4a1fc2f60d03edc5eb
#
_entry.id   238ad3ab07339e4a1fc2f60d03edc5eb
#
_cell.length_a   1.000
_cell.length_b   1.000
_cell.length_c   1.000
_cell.angle_alpha   90.00
_cell.angle_beta   90.00
_cell.angle_gamma   90.00
#
_symmetry.space_group_name_H-M   'P 1'
#
loop_
_entity.id
_entity.type
_entity.pdbx_description
1 polymer ?
#
loop_
_entity_poly.entity_id
_entity_poly.type
_entity_poly.pdbx_seq_one_letter_code
_entity_poly.pdbx_strand_id
1 'polypeptide(L)'
;MGTPDFAVESLRALVEGGYNIVAVVTMPDKPAGRGHQLQYSAVKQYALSVGLPVLQPERLKDEVFLQELRSYQADLQIVVAFRMLPEVVWNMPRLGTFNLHASLLPKYRGAAPINWAVMNGDAETGATTFMLQHEN
;
A
#
# COMPACT_ATOMS: atom_id res chain seq x y z
N MET A 1 1.62 -0.26 1.60
CA MET A 1 1.89 1.12 1.15
C MET A 1 1.08 1.43 -0.08
N GLY A 2 0.32 2.47 -0.07
CA GLY A 2 -0.52 2.83 -1.20
C GLY A 2 -1.26 4.13 -0.97
N THR A 3 -1.95 4.62 -1.99
CA THR A 3 -2.63 5.91 -1.93
C THR A 3 -4.04 5.90 -2.54
N PRO A 4 -4.26 5.41 -3.79
CA PRO A 4 -5.54 5.56 -4.46
C PRO A 4 -6.62 4.60 -3.96
N ASP A 5 -7.83 4.81 -4.45
CA ASP A 5 -9.00 4.04 -4.03
C ASP A 5 -8.82 2.54 -4.20
N PHE A 6 -8.22 2.09 -5.28
CA PHE A 6 -8.09 0.65 -5.46
C PHE A 6 -7.06 0.02 -4.49
N ALA A 7 -6.14 0.81 -3.95
CA ALA A 7 -5.26 0.33 -2.89
C ALA A 7 -6.04 0.06 -1.59
N VAL A 8 -7.14 0.78 -1.38
CA VAL A 8 -8.05 0.54 -0.24
C VAL A 8 -8.64 -0.87 -0.31
N GLU A 9 -9.01 -1.33 -1.50
CA GLU A 9 -9.58 -2.66 -1.65
C GLU A 9 -8.59 -3.75 -1.23
N SER A 10 -7.32 -3.58 -1.59
CA SER A 10 -6.27 -4.51 -1.14
C SER A 10 -6.10 -4.47 0.37
N LEU A 11 -6.07 -3.28 0.95
CA LEU A 11 -5.95 -3.11 2.40
C LEU A 11 -7.15 -3.71 3.12
N ARG A 12 -8.36 -3.43 2.63
CA ARG A 12 -9.58 -3.99 3.20
C ARG A 12 -9.56 -5.52 3.18
N ALA A 13 -9.15 -6.10 2.06
CA ALA A 13 -9.05 -7.56 1.95
C ALA A 13 -8.09 -8.15 2.99
N LEU A 14 -6.97 -7.49 3.24
CA LEU A 14 -6.02 -7.94 4.25
C LEU A 14 -6.60 -7.79 5.67
N VAL A 15 -7.26 -6.69 5.96
CA VAL A 15 -7.87 -6.46 7.28
C VAL A 15 -8.98 -7.47 7.53
N GLU A 16 -9.88 -7.64 6.57
CA GLU A 16 -11.00 -8.57 6.71
C GLU A 16 -10.54 -10.04 6.72
N GLY A 17 -9.41 -10.33 6.09
CA GLY A 17 -8.81 -11.65 6.13
C GLY A 17 -8.12 -12.01 7.45
N GLY A 18 -8.09 -11.11 8.42
CA GLY A 18 -7.51 -11.36 9.73
C GLY A 18 -5.98 -11.26 9.79
N TYR A 19 -5.35 -10.70 8.77
CA TYR A 19 -3.91 -10.51 8.77
C TYR A 19 -3.51 -9.40 9.76
N ASN A 20 -2.34 -9.56 10.37
CA ASN A 20 -1.83 -8.59 11.32
C ASN A 20 -1.16 -7.41 10.59
N ILE A 21 -1.93 -6.36 10.37
CA ILE A 21 -1.44 -5.14 9.73
C ILE A 21 -0.87 -4.24 10.83
N VAL A 22 0.43 -3.99 10.80
CA VAL A 22 1.08 -3.21 11.85
C VAL A 22 1.10 -1.72 11.57
N ALA A 23 1.11 -1.32 10.30
CA ALA A 23 1.09 0.10 9.91
C ALA A 23 0.70 0.24 8.44
N VAL A 24 0.26 1.43 8.10
CA VAL A 24 -0.10 1.81 6.73
C VAL A 24 0.73 3.03 6.35
N VAL A 25 1.34 2.99 5.17
CA VAL A 25 2.12 4.12 4.64
C VAL A 25 1.38 4.67 3.42
N THR A 26 1.12 5.95 3.42
CA THR A 26 0.41 6.62 2.33
C THR A 26 1.02 8.00 2.08
N MET A 27 0.52 8.69 1.06
CA MET A 27 1.01 10.03 0.71
C MET A 27 0.64 11.05 1.78
N PRO A 28 1.44 12.10 1.94
CA PRO A 28 1.05 13.22 2.81
C PRO A 28 -0.30 13.81 2.42
N ASP A 29 -0.98 14.39 3.40
CA ASP A 29 -2.23 15.10 3.14
C ASP A 29 -1.99 16.26 2.19
N LYS A 30 -2.94 16.49 1.30
CA LYS A 30 -2.85 17.56 0.30
C LYS A 30 -3.87 18.65 0.60
N PRO A 31 -3.52 19.93 0.35
CA PRO A 31 -4.54 20.99 0.37
C PRO A 31 -5.60 20.68 -0.68
N ALA A 32 -6.87 20.72 -0.29
CA ALA A 32 -7.98 20.48 -1.19
C ALA A 32 -8.79 21.75 -1.37
N GLY A 33 -8.81 22.29 -2.60
CA GLY A 33 -9.72 23.32 -3.02
C GLY A 33 -9.65 24.63 -2.24
N ARG A 34 -10.77 25.33 -2.23
CA ARG A 34 -10.93 26.60 -1.53
C ARG A 34 -11.12 26.37 -0.04
N GLY A 35 -10.40 27.11 0.81
CA GLY A 35 -10.52 27.01 2.26
C GLY A 35 -9.40 26.28 2.96
N HIS A 36 -8.37 25.81 2.24
CA HIS A 36 -7.15 25.22 2.79
C HIS A 36 -7.36 24.01 3.71
N GLN A 37 -8.47 23.27 3.54
CA GLN A 37 -8.67 22.03 4.27
C GLN A 37 -7.76 20.96 3.69
N LEU A 38 -7.15 20.16 4.57
CA LEU A 38 -6.32 19.04 4.15
C LEU A 38 -7.20 17.87 3.73
N GLN A 39 -6.85 17.28 2.59
CA GLN A 39 -7.54 16.10 2.09
C GLN A 39 -6.70 14.86 2.38
N TYR A 40 -7.32 13.91 3.06
CA TYR A 40 -6.70 12.62 3.35
C TYR A 40 -6.81 11.70 2.13
N SER A 41 -5.78 10.89 1.89
CA SER A 41 -5.89 9.85 0.88
C SER A 41 -6.98 8.85 1.26
N ALA A 42 -7.51 8.14 0.26
CA ALA A 42 -8.50 7.09 0.52
C ALA A 42 -7.94 6.01 1.46
N VAL A 43 -6.67 5.66 1.28
CA VAL A 43 -5.99 4.69 2.14
C VAL A 43 -5.91 5.19 3.59
N LYS A 44 -5.58 6.47 3.80
CA LYS A 44 -5.56 7.04 5.14
C LYS A 44 -6.95 7.01 5.79
N GLN A 45 -7.98 7.41 5.04
CA GLN A 45 -9.34 7.42 5.55
C GLN A 45 -9.76 6.03 6.02
N TYR A 46 -9.49 5.01 5.23
CA TYR A 46 -9.82 3.64 5.59
C TYR A 46 -9.00 3.16 6.81
N ALA A 47 -7.68 3.42 6.80
CA ALA A 47 -6.81 3.00 7.90
C ALA A 47 -7.26 3.58 9.23
N LEU A 48 -7.62 4.87 9.25
CA LEU A 48 -8.14 5.51 10.46
C LEU A 48 -9.45 4.89 10.91
N SER A 49 -10.31 4.51 9.97
CA SER A 49 -11.62 3.92 10.31
C SER A 49 -11.49 2.57 10.97
N VAL A 50 -10.41 1.85 10.76
CA VAL A 50 -10.16 0.53 11.37
C VAL A 50 -9.06 0.55 12.42
N GLY A 51 -8.59 1.74 12.80
CA GLY A 51 -7.66 1.91 13.91
C GLY A 51 -6.22 1.55 13.63
N LEU A 52 -5.78 1.62 12.37
CA LEU A 52 -4.40 1.30 12.00
C LEU A 52 -3.49 2.53 12.08
N PRO A 53 -2.24 2.38 12.55
CA PRO A 53 -1.26 3.46 12.47
C PRO A 53 -1.00 3.89 11.04
N VAL A 54 -0.88 5.21 10.81
CA VAL A 54 -0.66 5.78 9.49
C VAL A 54 0.64 6.57 9.49
N LEU A 55 1.51 6.29 8.52
CA LEU A 55 2.75 6.98 8.27
C LEU A 55 2.65 7.74 6.96
N GLN A 56 3.04 8.99 6.96
CA GLN A 56 2.90 9.87 5.79
C GLN A 56 4.19 10.62 5.50
N PRO A 57 5.28 9.92 5.14
CA PRO A 57 6.56 10.57 4.91
C PRO A 57 6.52 11.42 3.64
N GLU A 58 7.06 12.62 3.72
CA GLU A 58 7.32 13.42 2.53
C GLU A 58 8.48 12.83 1.74
N ARG A 59 9.50 12.38 2.46
CA ARG A 59 10.69 11.76 1.89
C ARG A 59 10.84 10.34 2.44
N LEU A 60 10.90 9.37 1.54
CA LEU A 60 11.04 7.97 1.92
C LEU A 60 12.41 7.63 2.52
N LYS A 61 13.40 8.51 2.33
CA LYS A 61 14.74 8.33 2.93
C LYS A 61 14.92 9.10 4.24
N ASP A 62 13.86 9.76 4.75
CA ASP A 62 13.93 10.47 6.01
C ASP A 62 14.23 9.53 7.17
N GLU A 63 15.25 9.87 7.97
CA GLU A 63 15.70 9.01 9.06
C GLU A 63 14.63 8.77 10.12
N VAL A 64 13.84 9.79 10.44
CA VAL A 64 12.75 9.65 11.42
C VAL A 64 11.72 8.64 10.92
N PHE A 65 11.34 8.75 9.65
CA PHE A 65 10.43 7.79 9.03
C PHE A 65 11.01 6.37 9.02
N LEU A 66 12.28 6.24 8.65
CA LEU A 66 12.92 4.93 8.58
C LEU A 66 13.00 4.27 9.96
N GLN A 67 13.30 5.03 11.00
CA GLN A 67 13.31 4.52 12.36
C GLN A 67 11.93 4.10 12.82
N GLU A 68 10.92 4.91 12.52
CA GLU A 68 9.54 4.59 12.87
C GLU A 68 9.05 3.34 12.13
N LEU A 69 9.30 3.26 10.83
CA LEU A 69 8.94 2.09 10.04
C LEU A 69 9.63 0.83 10.58
N ARG A 70 10.92 0.93 10.89
CA ARG A 70 11.68 -0.20 11.45
C ARG A 70 11.12 -0.64 12.80
N SER A 71 10.63 0.30 13.60
CA SER A 71 10.11 0.00 14.93
C SER A 71 8.90 -0.92 14.92
N TYR A 72 8.15 -0.94 13.83
CA TYR A 72 7.00 -1.85 13.70
C TYR A 72 7.42 -3.31 13.45
N GLN A 73 8.66 -3.55 13.07
CA GLN A 73 9.19 -4.90 12.84
C GLN A 73 8.31 -5.74 11.91
N ALA A 74 7.85 -5.13 10.84
CA ALA A 74 7.03 -5.83 9.86
C ALA A 74 7.84 -6.95 9.20
N ASP A 75 7.25 -8.11 9.06
CA ASP A 75 7.88 -9.23 8.36
C ASP A 75 7.82 -9.07 6.85
N LEU A 76 6.82 -8.37 6.36
CA LEU A 76 6.54 -8.22 4.95
C LEU A 76 5.99 -6.83 4.69
N GLN A 77 6.37 -6.25 3.57
CA GLN A 77 5.76 -5.01 3.07
C GLN A 77 5.03 -5.29 1.76
N ILE A 78 3.86 -4.70 1.61
CA ILE A 78 3.06 -4.80 0.39
C ILE A 78 2.85 -3.39 -0.16
N VAL A 79 3.15 -3.22 -1.44
CA VAL A 79 3.03 -1.93 -2.14
C VAL A 79 1.94 -2.05 -3.19
N VAL A 80 1.01 -1.11 -3.19
CA VAL A 80 -0.08 -1.04 -4.17
C VAL A 80 -0.20 0.39 -4.65
N ALA A 81 0.23 0.66 -5.87
CA ALA A 81 0.13 1.99 -6.48
C ALA A 81 0.70 3.09 -5.56
N PHE A 82 1.97 3.02 -5.31
CA PHE A 82 2.67 3.97 -4.46
C PHE A 82 3.92 4.50 -5.17
N ARG A 83 4.60 5.46 -4.52
CA ARG A 83 5.87 5.98 -5.04
C ARG A 83 6.91 4.88 -5.17
N MET A 84 7.90 5.08 -6.03
CA MET A 84 9.04 4.18 -6.10
C MET A 84 9.78 4.16 -4.76
N LEU A 85 9.98 2.99 -4.20
CA LEU A 85 10.63 2.82 -2.92
C LEU A 85 12.15 2.78 -3.08
N PRO A 86 12.90 3.50 -2.23
CA PRO A 86 14.35 3.30 -2.18
C PRO A 86 14.69 1.96 -1.53
N GLU A 87 15.87 1.46 -1.83
CA GLU A 87 16.33 0.15 -1.31
C GLU A 87 16.23 0.06 0.21
N VAL A 88 16.59 1.13 0.93
CA VAL A 88 16.56 1.14 2.39
C VAL A 88 15.16 0.84 2.93
N VAL A 89 14.12 1.14 2.18
CA VAL A 89 12.74 0.84 2.57
C VAL A 89 12.35 -0.57 2.14
N TRP A 90 12.51 -0.92 0.86
CA TRP A 90 12.00 -2.21 0.39
C TRP A 90 12.84 -3.39 0.86
N ASN A 91 14.09 -3.17 1.24
CA ASN A 91 14.95 -4.23 1.76
C ASN A 91 14.88 -4.37 3.28
N MET A 92 14.03 -3.59 3.94
CA MET A 92 13.94 -3.57 5.40
C MET A 92 13.31 -4.83 6.00
N PRO A 93 12.15 -5.33 5.51
CA PRO A 93 11.52 -6.49 6.15
C PRO A 93 12.21 -7.80 5.80
N ARG A 94 12.23 -8.72 6.76
CA ARG A 94 12.94 -10.01 6.58
C ARG A 94 12.40 -10.85 5.42
N LEU A 95 11.11 -10.75 5.14
CA LEU A 95 10.49 -11.47 4.02
C LEU A 95 10.42 -10.64 2.73
N GLY A 96 10.93 -9.40 2.78
CA GLY A 96 10.99 -8.55 1.61
C GLY A 96 9.73 -7.73 1.38
N THR A 97 9.67 -7.13 0.19
CA THR A 97 8.58 -6.23 -0.19
C THR A 97 8.00 -6.70 -1.52
N PHE A 98 6.69 -6.90 -1.55
CA PHE A 98 5.97 -7.25 -2.76
C PHE A 98 5.30 -6.02 -3.35
N ASN A 99 5.43 -5.84 -4.64
CA ASN A 99 4.59 -4.88 -5.37
C ASN A 99 3.39 -5.65 -5.91
N LEU A 100 2.23 -5.35 -5.35
CA LEU A 100 0.99 -5.99 -5.76
C LEU A 100 0.44 -5.28 -6.98
N HIS A 101 0.53 -5.93 -8.13
CA HIS A 101 -0.16 -5.48 -9.33
C HIS A 101 -1.51 -6.19 -9.36
N ALA A 102 -2.58 -5.43 -9.23
CA ALA A 102 -3.90 -5.97 -8.94
C ALA A 102 -4.59 -6.60 -10.15
N SER A 103 -3.84 -7.26 -11.01
CA SER A 103 -4.38 -8.00 -12.14
C SER A 103 -3.38 -9.04 -12.62
N LEU A 104 -3.88 -10.08 -13.28
CA LEU A 104 -3.06 -10.96 -14.11
C LEU A 104 -2.98 -10.32 -15.49
N LEU A 105 -1.82 -9.81 -15.86
CA LEU A 105 -1.63 -9.17 -17.15
C LEU A 105 -1.71 -10.20 -18.28
N PRO A 106 -2.37 -9.88 -19.41
CA PRO A 106 -3.03 -8.61 -19.76
C PRO A 106 -4.48 -8.47 -19.27
N LYS A 107 -4.95 -9.41 -18.49
CA LYS A 107 -6.31 -9.41 -17.97
C LYS A 107 -6.49 -8.30 -16.91
N TYR A 108 -7.64 -7.65 -16.92
CA TYR A 108 -7.99 -6.60 -15.95
C TYR A 108 -7.01 -5.41 -15.93
N ARG A 109 -6.68 -4.92 -17.11
CA ARG A 109 -5.97 -3.64 -17.22
C ARG A 109 -6.92 -2.51 -16.84
N GLY A 110 -6.46 -1.60 -15.99
CA GLY A 110 -7.22 -0.42 -15.67
C GLY A 110 -7.33 -0.15 -14.18
N ALA A 111 -8.30 0.67 -13.81
CA ALA A 111 -8.33 1.33 -12.50
C ALA A 111 -8.77 0.47 -11.32
N ALA A 112 -9.48 -0.62 -11.53
CA ALA A 112 -10.00 -1.41 -10.41
C ALA A 112 -9.92 -2.92 -10.67
N PRO A 113 -8.74 -3.46 -10.97
CA PRO A 113 -8.61 -4.87 -11.34
C PRO A 113 -8.98 -5.84 -10.23
N ILE A 114 -8.73 -5.52 -8.97
CA ILE A 114 -9.09 -6.38 -7.85
C ILE A 114 -10.60 -6.51 -7.73
N ASN A 115 -11.32 -5.40 -7.82
CA ASN A 115 -12.77 -5.42 -7.73
C ASN A 115 -13.38 -6.26 -8.86
N TRP A 116 -12.86 -6.09 -10.08
CA TRP A 116 -13.33 -6.85 -11.22
C TRP A 116 -13.06 -8.35 -11.06
N ALA A 117 -11.89 -8.70 -10.54
CA ALA A 117 -11.53 -10.10 -10.30
C ALA A 117 -12.48 -10.75 -9.28
N VAL A 118 -12.79 -10.07 -8.20
CA VAL A 118 -13.72 -10.56 -7.18
C VAL A 118 -15.12 -10.70 -7.75
N MET A 119 -15.61 -9.71 -8.47
CA MET A 119 -16.94 -9.73 -9.07
C MET A 119 -17.12 -10.86 -10.10
N ASN A 120 -16.06 -11.20 -10.82
CA ASN A 120 -16.09 -12.25 -11.82
C ASN A 120 -15.81 -13.65 -11.25
N GLY A 121 -15.51 -13.75 -9.97
CA GLY A 121 -15.21 -15.03 -9.34
C GLY A 121 -13.91 -15.67 -9.81
N ASP A 122 -12.94 -14.90 -10.21
CA ASP A 122 -11.67 -15.38 -10.72
C ASP A 122 -10.77 -15.89 -9.59
N ALA A 123 -10.72 -17.19 -9.41
CA ALA A 123 -9.95 -17.80 -8.33
C ALA A 123 -8.43 -17.59 -8.49
N GLU A 124 -7.96 -17.46 -9.73
CA GLU A 124 -6.53 -17.29 -10.02
C GLU A 124 -6.09 -15.85 -10.18
N THR A 125 -7.00 -14.91 -10.07
CA THR A 125 -6.68 -13.53 -10.39
C THR A 125 -6.27 -12.76 -9.18
N GLY A 126 -6.34 -13.05 -8.05
CA GLY A 126 -6.06 -12.22 -6.89
C GLY A 126 -5.08 -11.11 -7.18
N ALA A 127 -3.91 -11.42 -7.67
CA ALA A 127 -2.92 -10.42 -7.97
C ALA A 127 -1.72 -11.03 -8.68
N THR A 128 -1.09 -10.23 -9.54
CA THR A 128 0.27 -10.49 -9.98
C THR A 128 1.20 -9.79 -8.99
N THR A 129 2.06 -10.54 -8.34
CA THR A 129 3.01 -9.99 -7.37
C THR A 129 4.43 -10.24 -7.84
N PHE A 130 5.32 -9.33 -7.48
CA PHE A 130 6.75 -9.53 -7.67
C PHE A 130 7.54 -8.86 -6.56
N MET A 131 8.63 -9.50 -6.17
CA MET A 131 9.51 -8.97 -5.15
C MET A 131 10.29 -7.78 -5.68
N LEU A 132 10.41 -6.75 -4.88
CA LEU A 132 11.36 -5.67 -5.16
C LEU A 132 12.74 -6.16 -4.80
N GLN A 133 13.66 -6.04 -5.74
CA GLN A 133 15.04 -6.47 -5.57
C GLN A 133 15.95 -5.65 -6.48
N HIS A 134 17.26 -5.81 -6.30
CA HIS A 134 18.20 -5.17 -7.20
C HIS A 134 18.02 -5.68 -8.61
N GLU A 135 18.11 -4.77 -9.58
CA GLU A 135 18.26 -5.18 -10.96
C GLU A 135 19.65 -5.76 -11.15
N ASN A 136 19.68 -6.93 -11.73
CA ASN A 136 20.94 -7.57 -12.07
C ASN A 136 21.39 -7.12 -13.46
#